data_79062fedd804c2267a18a11237da6d15
#
_entry.id   79062fedd804c2267a18a11237da6d15
#
_cell.length_a   1.000
_cell.length_b   1.000
_cell.length_c   1.000
_cell.angle_alpha   90.00
_cell.angle_beta   90.00
_cell.angle_gamma   90.00
#
_symmetry.space_group_name_H-M   'P 1'
#
loop_
_entity.id
_entity.type
_entity.pdbx_description
1 polymer ?
#
loop_
_entity_poly.entity_id
_entity_poly.type
_entity_poly.pdbx_seq_one_letter_code
_entity_poly.pdbx_strand_id
1 'polypeptide(L)'
;MGFDKYTTSANVQTDYERWETIRRVVLEGQMPPADEEQPDKKTVEAFVAAIDAELAKFDCSAVNHPGRVTLQRLNRIEYNNTIRDLVGLELDLAQDFPSDDVGEGFDNIGDVLTLPPLLMEKYLEAARTIAERALKDKNARKAILVREGKTLEQKIIAARENIEQFASRAYRRDIKPQELERLFGLMKFAYENGANGDEIYATVVTAILASPRFLFRVEQDPKPNDKDGIRELDSFELASRLSYFLWSTMPDETLLEIARAGRLDETHVLAEQTRRMLADPKADALVKNFAGQWLQLRDVTQLTPDPDLFSNVDRQLQLDMQKETESVFADIMRNNRSVTRLLDADYTFVNKRLADYYGIEGVKGEEFQKVALTGNRRGILTHASILMLTSNPTRTSPVKRGKWILDNILGEPPPPPPPNIPELDEEGETLGSLREQMEQHRSNESCAVCHRKMDALGFGLENFDAVGAWRDKDGRFAVDSTGTLPGNRNFNGPVELIRILADEKKNEFCKTMTRKMLTYALGRGLVSYDRCTVKNIQNQMAKDDYRFGTLVSAIVLSDAFRKREAKE
;
A
#
# COMPACT_ATOMS: atom_id res chain seq x y z
N MET A 1 -19.65 22.29 -13.28
CA MET A 1 -18.64 21.55 -14.08
C MET A 1 -18.89 21.82 -15.56
N GLY A 2 -17.89 22.41 -16.27
CA GLY A 2 -18.05 22.65 -17.72
C GLY A 2 -17.82 21.33 -18.50
N PHE A 3 -18.77 20.94 -19.31
CA PHE A 3 -18.63 19.83 -20.25
C PHE A 3 -18.05 20.29 -21.60
N ASP A 4 -17.81 21.57 -21.77
CA ASP A 4 -17.40 22.20 -23.01
C ASP A 4 -16.07 21.68 -23.58
N LYS A 5 -15.23 21.10 -22.73
CA LYS A 5 -13.95 20.47 -23.14
C LYS A 5 -14.10 19.08 -23.75
N TYR A 6 -15.26 18.42 -23.62
CA TYR A 6 -15.47 17.07 -24.12
C TYR A 6 -16.11 17.06 -25.51
N THR A 7 -15.41 17.65 -26.48
CA THR A 7 -15.87 17.75 -27.86
C THR A 7 -15.45 16.59 -28.74
N THR A 8 -14.55 15.72 -28.25
CA THR A 8 -14.04 14.56 -28.99
C THR A 8 -13.99 13.31 -28.11
N SER A 9 -14.02 12.14 -28.73
CA SER A 9 -13.77 10.84 -28.08
C SER A 9 -12.48 10.83 -27.27
N ALA A 10 -11.41 11.43 -27.80
CA ALA A 10 -10.11 11.50 -27.14
C ALA A 10 -10.19 12.23 -25.78
N ASN A 11 -10.95 13.32 -25.70
CA ASN A 11 -11.13 14.05 -24.43
C ASN A 11 -11.85 13.19 -23.37
N VAL A 12 -12.86 12.41 -23.79
CA VAL A 12 -13.57 11.49 -22.91
C VAL A 12 -12.62 10.37 -22.43
N GLN A 13 -11.83 9.82 -23.34
CA GLN A 13 -10.88 8.74 -23.03
C GLN A 13 -9.76 9.17 -22.07
N THR A 14 -9.29 10.41 -22.20
CA THR A 14 -8.28 10.97 -21.28
C THR A 14 -8.83 11.12 -19.86
N ASP A 15 -10.09 11.53 -19.74
CA ASP A 15 -10.78 11.78 -18.44
C ASP A 15 -11.73 10.61 -18.08
N TYR A 16 -11.38 9.36 -18.44
CA TYR A 16 -12.29 8.21 -18.36
C TYR A 16 -12.81 7.95 -16.94
N GLU A 17 -11.99 8.15 -15.90
CA GLU A 17 -12.40 7.96 -14.50
C GLU A 17 -13.54 8.90 -14.10
N ARG A 18 -13.49 10.12 -14.60
CA ARG A 18 -14.57 11.07 -14.42
C ARG A 18 -15.86 10.62 -15.12
N TRP A 19 -15.75 10.07 -16.32
CA TRP A 19 -16.90 9.53 -17.06
C TRP A 19 -17.43 8.25 -16.44
N GLU A 20 -16.58 7.38 -15.89
CA GLU A 20 -17.02 6.25 -15.07
C GLU A 20 -17.78 6.73 -13.82
N THR A 21 -17.28 7.80 -13.17
CA THR A 21 -17.96 8.41 -12.02
C THR A 21 -19.32 8.99 -12.43
N ILE A 22 -19.39 9.76 -13.51
CA ILE A 22 -20.66 10.32 -14.03
C ILE A 22 -21.65 9.18 -14.33
N ARG A 23 -21.20 8.16 -15.06
CA ARG A 23 -22.00 6.97 -15.34
C ARG A 23 -22.59 6.34 -14.07
N ARG A 24 -21.76 6.14 -13.08
CA ARG A 24 -22.14 5.53 -11.80
C ARG A 24 -23.16 6.39 -11.06
N VAL A 25 -22.89 7.67 -10.84
CA VAL A 25 -23.79 8.53 -10.06
C VAL A 25 -25.15 8.72 -10.75
N VAL A 26 -25.20 8.70 -12.09
CA VAL A 26 -26.46 8.73 -12.84
C VAL A 26 -27.21 7.39 -12.71
N LEU A 27 -26.50 6.27 -12.85
CA LEU A 27 -27.09 4.93 -12.73
C LEU A 27 -27.63 4.66 -11.30
N GLU A 28 -26.94 5.17 -10.28
CA GLU A 28 -27.33 5.04 -8.88
C GLU A 28 -28.40 6.07 -8.45
N GLY A 29 -28.86 6.95 -9.37
CA GLY A 29 -29.86 7.99 -9.08
C GLY A 29 -29.37 9.06 -8.13
N GLN A 30 -28.05 9.31 -8.10
CA GLN A 30 -27.45 10.38 -7.32
C GLN A 30 -27.39 11.70 -8.11
N MET A 31 -27.53 11.64 -9.44
CA MET A 31 -27.58 12.77 -10.34
C MET A 31 -28.65 12.54 -11.40
N PRO A 32 -29.47 13.58 -11.73
CA PRO A 32 -29.53 14.91 -11.10
C PRO A 32 -29.83 14.85 -9.61
N PRO A 33 -29.55 15.92 -8.82
CA PRO A 33 -29.99 16.03 -7.42
C PRO A 33 -31.51 15.81 -7.29
N ALA A 34 -31.97 15.38 -6.13
CA ALA A 34 -33.37 14.97 -5.92
C ALA A 34 -34.40 16.12 -6.05
N ASP A 35 -33.93 17.35 -5.89
CA ASP A 35 -34.68 18.62 -6.06
C ASP A 35 -34.78 19.08 -7.51
N GLU A 36 -34.03 18.48 -8.42
CA GLU A 36 -34.07 18.78 -9.84
C GLU A 36 -35.00 17.82 -10.60
N GLU A 37 -35.42 18.22 -11.80
CA GLU A 37 -36.26 17.38 -12.66
C GLU A 37 -35.55 16.06 -12.98
N GLN A 38 -36.17 14.95 -12.55
CA GLN A 38 -35.60 13.61 -12.73
C GLN A 38 -35.90 13.08 -14.13
N PRO A 39 -34.87 12.66 -14.90
CA PRO A 39 -35.10 12.02 -16.19
C PRO A 39 -35.81 10.68 -16.02
N ASP A 40 -36.58 10.32 -17.01
CA ASP A 40 -37.20 9.00 -17.03
C ASP A 40 -36.15 7.87 -17.17
N LYS A 41 -36.54 6.66 -16.77
CA LYS A 41 -35.64 5.50 -16.78
C LYS A 41 -35.02 5.24 -18.16
N LYS A 42 -35.77 5.45 -19.23
CA LYS A 42 -35.31 5.23 -20.61
C LYS A 42 -34.24 6.24 -21.01
N THR A 43 -34.39 7.50 -20.58
CA THR A 43 -33.39 8.55 -20.78
C THR A 43 -32.09 8.23 -20.02
N VAL A 44 -32.19 7.79 -18.75
CA VAL A 44 -31.04 7.35 -17.96
C VAL A 44 -30.31 6.18 -18.63
N GLU A 45 -31.06 5.14 -19.05
CA GLU A 45 -30.48 3.97 -19.74
C GLU A 45 -29.79 4.36 -21.05
N ALA A 46 -30.39 5.25 -21.84
CA ALA A 46 -29.81 5.73 -23.09
C ALA A 46 -28.51 6.54 -22.85
N PHE A 47 -28.50 7.41 -21.84
CA PHE A 47 -27.34 8.19 -21.48
C PHE A 47 -26.18 7.30 -20.99
N VAL A 48 -26.48 6.35 -20.09
CA VAL A 48 -25.50 5.38 -19.59
C VAL A 48 -24.94 4.53 -20.73
N ALA A 49 -25.80 4.05 -21.63
CA ALA A 49 -25.37 3.27 -22.80
C ALA A 49 -24.47 4.09 -23.75
N ALA A 50 -24.73 5.38 -23.91
CA ALA A 50 -23.88 6.27 -24.70
C ALA A 50 -22.49 6.43 -24.08
N ILE A 51 -22.42 6.60 -22.75
CA ILE A 51 -21.13 6.63 -22.02
C ILE A 51 -20.39 5.30 -22.19
N ASP A 52 -21.08 4.17 -21.97
CA ASP A 52 -20.49 2.83 -22.10
C ASP A 52 -19.93 2.60 -23.52
N ALA A 53 -20.68 3.00 -24.55
CA ALA A 53 -20.25 2.91 -25.93
C ALA A 53 -19.02 3.79 -26.21
N GLU A 54 -18.96 4.97 -25.60
CA GLU A 54 -17.81 5.88 -25.74
C GLU A 54 -16.58 5.34 -25.02
N LEU A 55 -16.73 4.87 -23.79
CA LEU A 55 -15.63 4.29 -23.00
C LEU A 55 -15.13 2.97 -23.62
N ALA A 56 -15.99 2.20 -24.28
CA ALA A 56 -15.64 0.96 -24.96
C ALA A 56 -14.78 1.17 -26.23
N LYS A 57 -14.77 2.37 -26.82
CA LYS A 57 -13.91 2.70 -27.96
C LYS A 57 -12.41 2.68 -27.62
N PHE A 58 -12.06 2.68 -26.36
CA PHE A 58 -10.67 2.62 -25.95
C PHE A 58 -10.11 1.22 -26.25
N ASP A 59 -9.21 1.20 -27.21
CA ASP A 59 -8.56 -0.04 -27.63
C ASP A 59 -7.35 -0.35 -26.75
N CYS A 60 -7.54 -1.25 -25.79
CA CYS A 60 -6.47 -1.74 -24.94
C CYS A 60 -5.38 -2.50 -25.71
N SER A 61 -5.65 -3.02 -26.92
CA SER A 61 -4.63 -3.71 -27.71
C SER A 61 -3.67 -2.73 -28.39
N ALA A 62 -4.13 -1.49 -28.61
CA ALA A 62 -3.31 -0.41 -29.16
C ALA A 62 -2.51 0.34 -28.07
N VAL A 63 -2.79 0.07 -26.79
CA VAL A 63 -2.07 0.72 -25.69
C VAL A 63 -0.76 -0.01 -25.43
N ASN A 64 0.32 0.62 -25.79
CA ASN A 64 1.67 0.15 -25.52
C ASN A 64 2.42 1.18 -24.63
N HIS A 65 1.77 1.62 -23.55
CA HIS A 65 2.36 2.57 -22.60
C HIS A 65 2.47 1.93 -21.22
N PRO A 66 3.66 1.46 -20.81
CA PRO A 66 3.88 0.91 -19.47
C PRO A 66 3.85 2.00 -18.38
N GLY A 67 3.79 3.25 -18.80
CA GLY A 67 3.94 4.40 -17.93
C GLY A 67 5.39 4.67 -17.55
N ARG A 68 5.59 5.88 -17.03
CA ARG A 68 6.90 6.34 -16.57
C ARG A 68 7.02 6.12 -15.08
N VAL A 69 8.07 5.44 -14.66
CA VAL A 69 8.48 5.35 -13.26
C VAL A 69 9.59 6.38 -13.03
N THR A 70 9.37 7.28 -12.07
CA THR A 70 10.40 8.26 -11.66
C THR A 70 11.51 7.58 -10.86
N LEU A 71 12.60 8.30 -10.64
CA LEU A 71 13.70 7.82 -9.81
C LEU A 71 13.21 7.64 -8.37
N GLN A 72 13.22 6.41 -7.87
CA GLN A 72 12.71 6.06 -6.55
C GLN A 72 13.85 6.01 -5.52
N ARG A 73 13.82 6.91 -4.54
CA ARG A 73 14.65 6.83 -3.35
C ARG A 73 14.14 5.73 -2.43
N LEU A 74 15.03 5.05 -1.71
CA LEU A 74 14.61 4.16 -0.63
C LEU A 74 13.92 4.99 0.46
N ASN A 75 12.71 4.58 0.86
CA ASN A 75 12.06 5.14 2.04
C ASN A 75 12.72 4.63 3.32
N ARG A 76 12.31 5.14 4.50
CA ARG A 76 12.91 4.79 5.80
C ARG A 76 12.91 3.28 6.06
N ILE A 77 11.83 2.60 5.75
CA ILE A 77 11.68 1.15 5.98
C ILE A 77 12.52 0.35 4.99
N GLU A 78 12.48 0.72 3.70
CA GLU A 78 13.30 0.10 2.65
C GLU A 78 14.80 0.26 2.95
N TYR A 79 15.21 1.44 3.45
CA TYR A 79 16.59 1.70 3.86
C TYR A 79 17.01 0.77 5.00
N ASN A 80 16.27 0.73 6.11
CA ASN A 80 16.60 -0.13 7.26
C ASN A 80 16.63 -1.62 6.88
N ASN A 81 15.64 -2.09 6.12
CA ASN A 81 15.58 -3.46 5.65
C ASN A 81 16.76 -3.80 4.72
N THR A 82 17.10 -2.88 3.81
CA THR A 82 18.23 -3.06 2.91
C THR A 82 19.56 -3.13 3.67
N ILE A 83 19.78 -2.28 4.66
CA ILE A 83 20.97 -2.33 5.52
C ILE A 83 21.02 -3.64 6.29
N ARG A 84 19.91 -4.07 6.91
CA ARG A 84 19.85 -5.36 7.62
C ARG A 84 20.27 -6.52 6.70
N ASP A 85 19.73 -6.59 5.49
CA ASP A 85 19.99 -7.70 4.57
C ASP A 85 21.37 -7.59 3.89
N LEU A 86 21.94 -6.38 3.77
CA LEU A 86 23.26 -6.15 3.18
C LEU A 86 24.38 -6.52 4.14
N VAL A 87 24.28 -6.12 5.41
CA VAL A 87 25.38 -6.27 6.40
C VAL A 87 25.02 -7.22 7.56
N GLY A 88 23.77 -7.67 7.69
CA GLY A 88 23.34 -8.60 8.75
C GLY A 88 23.18 -7.95 10.12
N LEU A 89 23.01 -6.62 10.19
CA LEU A 89 22.78 -5.87 11.43
C LEU A 89 21.39 -5.25 11.45
N GLU A 90 20.64 -5.49 12.51
CA GLU A 90 19.39 -4.79 12.77
C GLU A 90 19.71 -3.42 13.39
N LEU A 91 19.65 -2.39 12.56
CA LEU A 91 19.91 -1.00 12.95
C LEU A 91 18.70 -0.17 12.50
N ASP A 92 18.07 0.50 13.47
CA ASP A 92 16.95 1.42 13.17
C ASP A 92 17.47 2.87 13.09
N LEU A 93 18.39 3.11 12.14
CA LEU A 93 19.00 4.43 11.95
C LEU A 93 18.07 5.40 11.22
N ALA A 94 17.15 4.87 10.43
CA ALA A 94 16.23 5.70 9.68
C ALA A 94 15.11 6.33 10.52
N GLN A 95 14.98 6.00 11.81
CA GLN A 95 14.07 6.71 12.72
C GLN A 95 14.44 8.18 12.90
N ASP A 96 15.76 8.50 12.79
CA ASP A 96 16.29 9.87 12.90
C ASP A 96 16.22 10.65 11.57
N PHE A 97 15.76 10.02 10.49
CA PHE A 97 15.55 10.69 9.22
C PHE A 97 14.26 11.52 9.24
N PRO A 98 14.18 12.61 8.49
CA PRO A 98 12.90 13.25 8.21
C PRO A 98 11.88 12.21 7.71
N SER A 99 10.61 12.36 8.10
CA SER A 99 9.54 11.48 7.61
C SER A 99 9.45 11.51 6.08
N ASP A 100 9.16 10.36 5.50
CA ASP A 100 8.90 10.30 4.07
C ASP A 100 7.53 10.92 3.74
N ASP A 101 7.46 11.64 2.64
CA ASP A 101 6.20 12.15 2.11
C ASP A 101 5.36 10.99 1.56
N VAL A 102 4.04 11.11 1.72
CA VAL A 102 3.06 10.11 1.26
C VAL A 102 2.39 10.60 -0.02
N GLY A 103 2.47 9.79 -1.07
CA GLY A 103 1.75 9.98 -2.33
C GLY A 103 0.82 8.81 -2.60
N GLU A 104 -0.37 9.06 -3.15
CA GLU A 104 -1.36 8.02 -3.51
C GLU A 104 -1.73 7.07 -2.35
N GLY A 105 -1.44 7.48 -1.10
CA GLY A 105 -1.64 6.70 0.12
C GLY A 105 -0.47 5.80 0.51
N PHE A 106 0.72 5.95 -0.12
CA PHE A 106 1.91 5.14 0.15
C PHE A 106 3.18 6.00 0.26
N ASP A 107 4.10 5.58 1.11
CA ASP A 107 5.40 6.23 1.38
C ASP A 107 6.52 5.78 0.44
N ASN A 108 6.20 5.00 -0.60
CA ASN A 108 7.16 4.52 -1.60
C ASN A 108 6.96 5.16 -2.99
N ILE A 109 6.18 6.22 -3.09
CA ILE A 109 5.89 6.90 -4.35
C ILE A 109 7.06 7.80 -4.75
N GLY A 110 7.71 7.49 -5.89
CA GLY A 110 8.90 8.18 -6.34
C GLY A 110 8.72 9.69 -6.57
N ASP A 111 7.55 10.12 -7.02
CA ASP A 111 7.27 11.52 -7.34
C ASP A 111 7.31 12.46 -6.12
N VAL A 112 7.09 11.94 -4.92
CA VAL A 112 7.08 12.74 -3.67
C VAL A 112 8.33 12.52 -2.83
N LEU A 113 9.13 11.47 -3.08
CA LEU A 113 10.32 11.14 -2.31
C LEU A 113 11.52 12.04 -2.70
N THR A 114 11.60 13.22 -2.12
CA THR A 114 12.69 14.17 -2.33
C THR A 114 13.95 13.83 -1.52
N LEU A 115 15.07 14.45 -1.86
CA LEU A 115 16.35 14.34 -1.13
C LEU A 115 16.81 15.73 -0.66
N PRO A 116 16.24 16.27 0.41
CA PRO A 116 16.70 17.54 0.97
C PRO A 116 18.09 17.42 1.60
N PRO A 117 18.86 18.53 1.72
CA PRO A 117 20.22 18.54 2.27
C PRO A 117 20.32 17.85 3.64
N LEU A 118 19.39 18.12 4.56
CA LEU A 118 19.35 17.49 5.88
C LEU A 118 19.28 15.96 5.80
N LEU A 119 18.49 15.42 4.89
CA LEU A 119 18.39 13.96 4.72
C LEU A 119 19.69 13.39 4.16
N MET A 120 20.40 14.12 3.27
CA MET A 120 21.69 13.69 2.76
C MET A 120 22.75 13.66 3.87
N GLU A 121 22.75 14.63 4.79
CA GLU A 121 23.61 14.64 5.98
C GLU A 121 23.32 13.41 6.86
N LYS A 122 22.04 13.09 7.08
CA LYS A 122 21.63 11.91 7.85
C LYS A 122 22.04 10.59 7.18
N TYR A 123 21.93 10.48 5.85
CA TYR A 123 22.44 9.31 5.13
C TYR A 123 23.95 9.15 5.29
N LEU A 124 24.72 10.24 5.24
CA LEU A 124 26.17 10.19 5.42
C LEU A 124 26.55 9.78 6.86
N GLU A 125 25.87 10.31 7.86
CA GLU A 125 26.04 9.92 9.27
C GLU A 125 25.69 8.44 9.49
N ALA A 126 24.55 7.99 8.98
CA ALA A 126 24.14 6.60 9.05
C ALA A 126 25.12 5.67 8.33
N ALA A 127 25.56 6.01 7.11
CA ALA A 127 26.53 5.24 6.35
C ALA A 127 27.85 5.04 7.12
N ARG A 128 28.34 6.08 7.78
CA ARG A 128 29.55 6.00 8.63
C ARG A 128 29.32 5.08 9.83
N THR A 129 28.21 5.25 10.53
CA THR A 129 27.84 4.42 11.68
C THR A 129 27.72 2.95 11.30
N ILE A 130 27.07 2.66 10.14
CA ILE A 130 26.92 1.29 9.63
C ILE A 130 28.30 0.69 9.33
N ALA A 131 29.16 1.42 8.61
CA ALA A 131 30.48 0.94 8.23
C ALA A 131 31.32 0.59 9.48
N GLU A 132 31.35 1.48 10.48
CA GLU A 132 32.09 1.24 11.71
C GLU A 132 31.54 0.06 12.53
N ARG A 133 30.21 -0.05 12.66
CA ARG A 133 29.58 -1.15 13.41
C ARG A 133 29.75 -2.48 12.69
N ALA A 134 29.56 -2.51 11.37
CA ALA A 134 29.69 -3.72 10.57
C ALA A 134 31.13 -4.28 10.57
N LEU A 135 32.16 -3.42 10.55
CA LEU A 135 33.54 -3.86 10.62
C LEU A 135 33.96 -4.34 12.03
N LYS A 136 33.30 -3.86 13.09
CA LYS A 136 33.52 -4.32 14.47
C LYS A 136 32.75 -5.61 14.80
N ASP A 137 31.61 -5.84 14.17
CA ASP A 137 30.81 -7.07 14.39
C ASP A 137 31.42 -8.23 13.62
N LYS A 138 31.61 -9.37 14.29
CA LYS A 138 32.27 -10.55 13.74
C LYS A 138 31.54 -11.17 12.54
N ASN A 139 30.20 -11.10 12.51
CA ASN A 139 29.39 -11.68 11.46
C ASN A 139 29.17 -10.70 10.31
N ALA A 140 28.83 -9.45 10.62
CA ALA A 140 28.63 -8.38 9.64
C ALA A 140 29.91 -8.08 8.85
N ARG A 141 31.07 -8.17 9.49
CA ARG A 141 32.38 -8.02 8.84
C ARG A 141 32.55 -8.96 7.66
N LYS A 142 32.03 -10.19 7.73
CA LYS A 142 32.12 -11.18 6.62
C LYS A 142 31.31 -10.77 5.39
N ALA A 143 30.31 -9.91 5.55
CA ALA A 143 29.55 -9.36 4.43
C ALA A 143 30.37 -8.30 3.65
N ILE A 144 31.38 -7.69 4.28
CA ILE A 144 32.27 -6.70 3.70
C ILE A 144 33.59 -7.32 3.27
N LEU A 145 34.17 -8.18 4.10
CA LEU A 145 35.48 -8.82 3.89
C LEU A 145 35.30 -10.31 3.63
N VAL A 146 35.03 -10.64 2.36
CA VAL A 146 34.85 -12.01 1.90
C VAL A 146 36.17 -12.74 1.69
N ARG A 147 37.26 -11.99 1.53
CA ARG A 147 38.61 -12.51 1.32
C ARG A 147 39.63 -11.71 2.11
N GLU A 148 40.64 -12.40 2.63
CA GLU A 148 41.82 -11.80 3.26
C GLU A 148 43.11 -12.21 2.52
N GLY A 149 44.15 -11.35 2.59
CA GLY A 149 45.45 -11.60 2.02
C GLY A 149 46.58 -11.54 3.04
N LYS A 150 47.60 -12.38 2.90
CA LYS A 150 48.80 -12.39 3.76
C LYS A 150 49.90 -11.47 3.24
N THR A 151 50.19 -11.51 1.94
CA THR A 151 51.17 -10.65 1.28
C THR A 151 50.50 -9.36 0.78
N LEU A 152 51.30 -8.33 0.45
CA LEU A 152 50.76 -7.08 -0.08
C LEU A 152 49.98 -7.32 -1.38
N GLU A 153 50.50 -8.13 -2.28
CA GLU A 153 49.80 -8.49 -3.52
C GLU A 153 48.45 -9.17 -3.25
N GLN A 154 48.44 -10.16 -2.35
CA GLN A 154 47.20 -10.85 -1.93
C GLN A 154 46.22 -9.89 -1.27
N LYS A 155 46.69 -8.93 -0.47
CA LYS A 155 45.81 -7.90 0.15
C LYS A 155 45.20 -6.99 -0.92
N ILE A 156 45.90 -6.61 -1.96
CA ILE A 156 45.39 -5.80 -3.06
C ILE A 156 44.32 -6.55 -3.84
N ILE A 157 44.54 -7.85 -4.15
CA ILE A 157 43.55 -8.70 -4.82
C ILE A 157 42.32 -8.84 -3.95
N ALA A 158 42.50 -9.18 -2.67
CA ALA A 158 41.41 -9.32 -1.72
C ALA A 158 40.58 -8.02 -1.57
N ALA A 159 41.26 -6.86 -1.54
CA ALA A 159 40.58 -5.58 -1.43
C ALA A 159 39.69 -5.29 -2.65
N ARG A 160 40.14 -5.61 -3.86
CA ARG A 160 39.34 -5.47 -5.08
C ARG A 160 38.11 -6.36 -5.05
N GLU A 161 38.28 -7.63 -4.72
CA GLU A 161 37.16 -8.59 -4.63
C GLU A 161 36.14 -8.18 -3.54
N ASN A 162 36.64 -7.75 -2.37
CA ASN A 162 35.77 -7.29 -1.29
C ASN A 162 34.91 -6.08 -1.69
N ILE A 163 35.53 -5.07 -2.34
CA ILE A 163 34.81 -3.89 -2.85
C ILE A 163 33.81 -4.30 -3.93
N GLU A 164 34.23 -5.12 -4.88
CA GLU A 164 33.41 -5.57 -6.01
C GLU A 164 32.16 -6.29 -5.52
N GLN A 165 32.30 -7.25 -4.61
CA GLN A 165 31.18 -8.01 -4.10
C GLN A 165 30.25 -7.16 -3.23
N PHE A 166 30.79 -6.36 -2.32
CA PHE A 166 29.97 -5.51 -1.46
C PHE A 166 29.22 -4.44 -2.27
N ALA A 167 29.90 -3.76 -3.19
CA ALA A 167 29.28 -2.73 -4.02
C ALA A 167 28.26 -3.30 -5.00
N SER A 168 28.49 -4.49 -5.57
CA SER A 168 27.52 -5.15 -6.45
C SER A 168 26.23 -5.48 -5.70
N ARG A 169 26.33 -6.00 -4.48
CA ARG A 169 25.15 -6.25 -3.62
C ARG A 169 24.45 -4.95 -3.23
N ALA A 170 25.21 -3.92 -2.80
CA ALA A 170 24.66 -2.63 -2.41
C ALA A 170 23.96 -1.91 -3.57
N TYR A 171 24.50 -2.00 -4.79
CA TYR A 171 23.93 -1.40 -6.00
C TYR A 171 22.90 -2.31 -6.69
N ARG A 172 22.68 -3.53 -6.16
CA ARG A 172 21.69 -4.51 -6.65
C ARG A 172 21.92 -4.92 -8.11
N ARG A 173 23.17 -4.82 -8.57
CA ARG A 173 23.66 -5.22 -9.90
C ARG A 173 25.17 -5.36 -9.87
N ASP A 174 25.73 -6.01 -10.85
CA ASP A 174 27.18 -6.05 -10.97
C ASP A 174 27.76 -4.64 -11.14
N ILE A 175 28.82 -4.37 -10.39
CA ILE A 175 29.51 -3.08 -10.44
C ILE A 175 30.25 -2.94 -11.78
N LYS A 176 30.19 -1.77 -12.40
CA LYS A 176 30.91 -1.48 -13.63
C LYS A 176 32.41 -1.32 -13.34
N PRO A 177 33.32 -1.73 -14.26
CA PRO A 177 34.77 -1.60 -14.04
C PRO A 177 35.21 -0.19 -13.64
N GLN A 178 34.66 0.83 -14.25
CA GLN A 178 34.96 2.23 -13.92
C GLN A 178 34.52 2.65 -12.51
N GLU A 179 33.42 2.07 -12.01
CA GLU A 179 32.94 2.31 -10.66
C GLU A 179 33.87 1.62 -9.64
N LEU A 180 34.28 0.39 -9.92
CA LEU A 180 35.24 -0.36 -9.10
C LEU A 180 36.59 0.41 -9.00
N GLU A 181 37.11 0.91 -10.11
CA GLU A 181 38.35 1.69 -10.10
C GLU A 181 38.25 2.98 -9.28
N ARG A 182 37.09 3.66 -9.30
CA ARG A 182 36.88 4.86 -8.48
C ARG A 182 36.86 4.51 -6.98
N LEU A 183 36.19 3.43 -6.59
CA LEU A 183 36.13 2.97 -5.20
C LEU A 183 37.52 2.49 -4.73
N PHE A 184 38.25 1.78 -5.59
CA PHE A 184 39.60 1.36 -5.30
C PHE A 184 40.56 2.55 -5.21
N GLY A 185 40.40 3.57 -6.05
CA GLY A 185 41.13 4.85 -5.96
C GLY A 185 40.89 5.57 -4.63
N LEU A 186 39.66 5.55 -4.13
CA LEU A 186 39.33 6.09 -2.81
C LEU A 186 40.01 5.31 -1.68
N MET A 187 40.06 3.98 -1.77
CA MET A 187 40.80 3.14 -0.83
C MET A 187 42.28 3.49 -0.79
N LYS A 188 42.92 3.64 -1.98
CA LYS A 188 44.31 4.06 -2.12
C LYS A 188 44.54 5.44 -1.52
N PHE A 189 43.68 6.40 -1.80
CA PHE A 189 43.73 7.75 -1.22
C PHE A 189 43.64 7.72 0.31
N ALA A 190 42.72 6.93 0.90
CA ALA A 190 42.64 6.78 2.34
C ALA A 190 43.93 6.22 2.96
N TYR A 191 44.51 5.20 2.33
CA TYR A 191 45.81 4.62 2.72
C TYR A 191 46.97 5.64 2.68
N GLU A 192 47.07 6.39 1.58
CA GLU A 192 48.12 7.43 1.39
C GLU A 192 47.97 8.57 2.42
N ASN A 193 46.79 8.81 2.95
CA ASN A 193 46.50 9.79 4.02
C ASN A 193 46.56 9.20 5.43
N GLY A 194 47.15 8.02 5.59
CA GLY A 194 47.46 7.45 6.92
C GLY A 194 46.35 6.57 7.52
N ALA A 195 45.25 6.34 6.84
CA ALA A 195 44.26 5.36 7.30
C ALA A 195 44.83 3.94 7.21
N ASN A 196 44.43 3.08 8.10
CA ASN A 196 44.90 1.70 8.17
C ASN A 196 43.76 0.72 8.40
N GLY A 197 43.99 -0.56 7.99
CA GLY A 197 43.08 -1.67 8.30
C GLY A 197 41.61 -1.36 8.01
N ASP A 198 40.82 -1.36 9.06
CA ASP A 198 39.37 -1.17 9.01
C ASP A 198 38.95 0.25 8.63
N GLU A 199 39.78 1.28 8.90
CA GLU A 199 39.48 2.68 8.55
C GLU A 199 39.41 2.86 7.02
N ILE A 200 40.25 2.14 6.27
CA ILE A 200 40.24 2.17 4.81
C ILE A 200 38.93 1.59 4.29
N TYR A 201 38.51 0.43 4.82
CA TYR A 201 37.24 -0.19 4.44
C TYR A 201 36.04 0.64 4.88
N ALA A 202 36.07 1.23 6.09
CA ALA A 202 35.02 2.13 6.55
C ALA A 202 34.79 3.31 5.60
N THR A 203 35.88 3.91 5.09
CA THR A 203 35.83 5.02 4.12
C THR A 203 35.11 4.58 2.83
N VAL A 204 35.46 3.41 2.28
CA VAL A 204 34.88 2.91 1.03
C VAL A 204 33.43 2.48 1.22
N VAL A 205 33.11 1.76 2.31
CA VAL A 205 31.73 1.34 2.64
C VAL A 205 30.84 2.58 2.84
N THR A 206 31.32 3.60 3.54
CA THR A 206 30.59 4.88 3.70
C THR A 206 30.29 5.51 2.34
N ALA A 207 31.27 5.55 1.43
CA ALA A 207 31.09 6.10 0.09
C ALA A 207 30.08 5.28 -0.75
N ILE A 208 30.07 3.95 -0.61
CA ILE A 208 29.10 3.08 -1.28
C ILE A 208 27.69 3.37 -0.76
N LEU A 209 27.50 3.40 0.57
CA LEU A 209 26.19 3.58 1.21
C LEU A 209 25.63 5.00 1.07
N ALA A 210 26.48 6.02 0.90
CA ALA A 210 26.08 7.38 0.60
C ALA A 210 25.87 7.65 -0.89
N SER A 211 26.18 6.68 -1.75
CA SER A 211 26.05 6.84 -3.21
C SER A 211 24.60 6.87 -3.67
N PRO A 212 24.24 7.72 -4.64
CA PRO A 212 22.93 7.65 -5.29
C PRO A 212 22.59 6.25 -5.85
N ARG A 213 23.59 5.45 -6.21
CA ARG A 213 23.40 4.07 -6.69
C ARG A 213 22.88 3.12 -5.60
N PHE A 214 23.17 3.41 -4.35
CA PHE A 214 22.61 2.70 -3.20
C PHE A 214 21.26 3.30 -2.79
N LEU A 215 21.21 4.63 -2.64
CA LEU A 215 20.05 5.34 -2.10
C LEU A 215 18.84 5.32 -3.02
N PHE A 216 19.03 5.13 -4.33
CA PHE A 216 17.96 5.11 -5.32
C PHE A 216 17.90 3.78 -6.07
N ARG A 217 16.70 3.40 -6.46
CA ARG A 217 16.46 2.35 -7.44
C ARG A 217 16.54 2.97 -8.82
N VAL A 218 17.68 2.78 -9.49
CA VAL A 218 17.97 3.43 -10.77
C VAL A 218 17.66 2.47 -11.91
N GLU A 219 16.73 2.84 -12.76
CA GLU A 219 16.47 2.18 -14.04
C GLU A 219 17.04 3.07 -15.14
N GLN A 220 18.09 2.58 -15.81
CA GLN A 220 18.86 3.39 -16.77
C GLN A 220 18.25 3.29 -18.18
N ASP A 221 18.00 4.43 -18.80
CA ASP A 221 17.63 4.49 -20.20
C ASP A 221 18.91 4.58 -21.06
N PRO A 222 19.24 3.54 -21.83
CA PRO A 222 20.44 3.54 -22.64
C PRO A 222 20.38 4.57 -23.78
N LYS A 223 19.18 4.99 -24.17
CA LYS A 223 18.90 6.02 -25.16
C LYS A 223 17.91 7.03 -24.58
N PRO A 224 18.33 7.96 -23.72
CA PRO A 224 17.42 8.87 -23.00
C PRO A 224 16.64 9.84 -23.90
N ASN A 225 17.02 9.99 -25.17
CA ASN A 225 16.36 10.85 -26.15
C ASN A 225 15.51 10.08 -27.17
N ASP A 226 15.30 8.79 -26.97
CA ASP A 226 14.42 7.97 -27.84
C ASP A 226 12.96 8.24 -27.46
N LYS A 227 12.28 9.07 -28.24
CA LYS A 227 10.90 9.50 -27.96
C LYS A 227 9.87 8.38 -28.03
N ASP A 228 10.19 7.32 -28.76
CA ASP A 228 9.35 6.13 -28.91
C ASP A 228 9.83 4.98 -27.98
N GLY A 229 10.72 5.31 -27.06
CA GLY A 229 11.52 4.38 -26.30
C GLY A 229 10.79 3.65 -25.19
N ILE A 230 9.91 2.73 -25.53
CA ILE A 230 9.48 1.70 -24.59
C ILE A 230 10.51 0.59 -24.60
N ARG A 231 11.03 0.24 -23.41
CA ARG A 231 11.99 -0.85 -23.27
C ARG A 231 11.56 -1.85 -22.20
N GLU A 232 11.97 -3.08 -22.37
CA GLU A 232 11.99 -4.07 -21.30
C GLU A 232 13.00 -3.63 -20.22
N LEU A 233 12.69 -3.92 -18.97
CA LEU A 233 13.65 -3.81 -17.88
C LEU A 233 14.68 -4.93 -18.00
N ASP A 234 15.94 -4.63 -17.66
CA ASP A 234 16.92 -5.70 -17.53
C ASP A 234 16.65 -6.59 -16.29
N SER A 235 17.31 -7.74 -16.24
CA SER A 235 17.08 -8.71 -15.17
C SER A 235 17.41 -8.17 -13.77
N PHE A 236 18.38 -7.26 -13.62
CA PHE A 236 18.70 -6.64 -12.32
C PHE A 236 17.68 -5.57 -11.91
N GLU A 237 17.16 -4.81 -12.88
CA GLU A 237 16.09 -3.85 -12.66
C GLU A 237 14.82 -4.58 -12.23
N LEU A 238 14.47 -5.70 -12.90
CA LEU A 238 13.35 -6.57 -12.52
C LEU A 238 13.55 -7.20 -11.14
N ALA A 239 14.76 -7.68 -10.82
CA ALA A 239 15.08 -8.19 -9.49
C ALA A 239 14.84 -7.14 -8.41
N SER A 240 15.26 -5.91 -8.65
CA SER A 240 15.05 -4.78 -7.74
C SER A 240 13.56 -4.45 -7.59
N ARG A 241 12.81 -4.31 -8.69
CA ARG A 241 11.36 -4.05 -8.62
C ARG A 241 10.64 -5.13 -7.82
N LEU A 242 10.91 -6.41 -8.12
CA LEU A 242 10.28 -7.54 -7.48
C LEU A 242 10.57 -7.60 -5.98
N SER A 243 11.85 -7.42 -5.58
CA SER A 243 12.24 -7.53 -4.18
C SER A 243 11.70 -6.36 -3.34
N TYR A 244 11.76 -5.15 -3.82
CA TYR A 244 11.19 -4.01 -3.09
C TYR A 244 9.66 -4.04 -3.05
N PHE A 245 9.01 -4.55 -4.07
CA PHE A 245 7.55 -4.77 -4.05
C PHE A 245 7.15 -5.78 -2.98
N LEU A 246 7.78 -6.97 -2.95
CA LEU A 246 7.33 -8.07 -2.11
C LEU A 246 7.96 -8.07 -0.70
N TRP A 247 9.19 -7.58 -0.57
CA TRP A 247 9.98 -7.66 0.64
C TRP A 247 10.38 -6.32 1.24
N SER A 248 10.17 -5.21 0.51
CA SER A 248 10.66 -3.87 0.87
C SER A 248 12.15 -3.87 1.23
N THR A 249 12.95 -4.67 0.52
CA THR A 249 14.40 -4.79 0.69
C THR A 249 15.09 -5.21 -0.61
N MET A 250 16.42 -5.26 -0.58
CA MET A 250 17.24 -5.66 -1.72
C MET A 250 16.99 -7.13 -2.16
N PRO A 251 17.29 -7.47 -3.44
CA PRO A 251 17.27 -8.86 -3.91
C PRO A 251 18.19 -9.77 -3.09
N ASP A 252 17.77 -11.01 -2.87
CA ASP A 252 18.63 -12.06 -2.32
C ASP A 252 19.61 -12.60 -3.38
N GLU A 253 20.56 -13.42 -2.94
CA GLU A 253 21.58 -13.96 -3.85
C GLU A 253 20.98 -14.83 -4.95
N THR A 254 19.95 -15.63 -4.63
CA THR A 254 19.24 -16.44 -5.62
C THR A 254 18.68 -15.59 -6.75
N LEU A 255 18.04 -14.47 -6.39
CA LEU A 255 17.46 -13.57 -7.40
C LEU A 255 18.54 -12.84 -8.22
N LEU A 256 19.66 -12.47 -7.56
CA LEU A 256 20.80 -11.84 -8.24
C LEU A 256 21.52 -12.83 -9.19
N GLU A 257 21.67 -14.10 -8.82
CA GLU A 257 22.24 -15.13 -9.69
C GLU A 257 21.40 -15.36 -10.95
N ILE A 258 20.07 -15.44 -10.79
CA ILE A 258 19.15 -15.55 -11.92
C ILE A 258 19.23 -14.30 -12.81
N ALA A 259 19.36 -13.11 -12.19
CA ALA A 259 19.53 -11.85 -12.93
C ALA A 259 20.86 -11.80 -13.70
N ARG A 260 21.97 -12.25 -13.10
CA ARG A 260 23.28 -12.37 -13.81
C ARG A 260 23.22 -13.32 -15.00
N ALA A 261 22.43 -14.37 -14.90
CA ALA A 261 22.21 -15.29 -16.00
C ALA A 261 21.28 -14.74 -17.10
N GLY A 262 20.73 -13.52 -16.93
CA GLY A 262 19.82 -12.87 -17.88
C GLY A 262 18.50 -13.63 -18.04
N ARG A 263 18.03 -14.32 -17.01
CA ARG A 263 16.86 -15.23 -17.10
C ARG A 263 15.62 -14.72 -16.38
N LEU A 264 15.71 -13.62 -15.68
CA LEU A 264 14.55 -13.12 -14.89
C LEU A 264 13.46 -12.50 -15.77
N ASP A 265 13.79 -12.13 -17.01
CA ASP A 265 12.83 -11.68 -18.03
C ASP A 265 11.97 -12.81 -18.62
N GLU A 266 12.40 -14.08 -18.46
CA GLU A 266 11.59 -15.24 -18.83
C GLU A 266 10.33 -15.31 -17.96
N THR A 267 9.16 -15.25 -18.58
CA THR A 267 7.84 -15.18 -17.88
C THR A 267 7.67 -16.28 -16.82
N HIS A 268 8.10 -17.52 -17.12
CA HIS A 268 7.95 -18.64 -16.19
C HIS A 268 8.91 -18.53 -14.99
N VAL A 269 10.16 -18.05 -15.21
CA VAL A 269 11.14 -17.82 -14.15
C VAL A 269 10.66 -16.71 -13.22
N LEU A 270 10.19 -15.59 -13.78
CA LEU A 270 9.65 -14.47 -13.01
C LEU A 270 8.44 -14.90 -12.16
N ALA A 271 7.52 -15.71 -12.72
CA ALA A 271 6.39 -16.25 -11.99
C ALA A 271 6.81 -17.25 -10.87
N GLU A 272 7.84 -18.05 -11.11
CA GLU A 272 8.40 -18.97 -10.10
C GLU A 272 9.02 -18.20 -8.94
N GLN A 273 9.84 -17.19 -9.23
CA GLN A 273 10.45 -16.34 -8.21
C GLN A 273 9.40 -15.55 -7.42
N THR A 274 8.37 -15.06 -8.06
CA THR A 274 7.24 -14.39 -7.38
C THR A 274 6.60 -15.34 -6.34
N ARG A 275 6.32 -16.59 -6.71
CA ARG A 275 5.75 -17.59 -5.79
C ARG A 275 6.71 -17.92 -4.63
N ARG A 276 8.00 -18.12 -4.93
CA ARG A 276 9.03 -18.35 -3.91
C ARG A 276 9.06 -17.20 -2.92
N MET A 277 9.10 -15.96 -3.41
CA MET A 277 9.22 -14.77 -2.60
C MET A 277 7.97 -14.50 -1.75
N LEU A 278 6.77 -14.80 -2.24
CA LEU A 278 5.54 -14.72 -1.45
C LEU A 278 5.51 -15.77 -0.31
N ALA A 279 6.16 -16.91 -0.48
CA ALA A 279 6.27 -17.94 0.55
C ALA A 279 7.35 -17.62 1.61
N ASP A 280 8.30 -16.74 1.30
CA ASP A 280 9.39 -16.35 2.19
C ASP A 280 8.89 -15.49 3.37
N PRO A 281 9.41 -15.63 4.60
CA PRO A 281 9.07 -14.77 5.73
C PRO A 281 9.21 -13.27 5.45
N LYS A 282 10.15 -12.85 4.61
CA LYS A 282 10.33 -11.43 4.21
C LYS A 282 9.08 -10.82 3.57
N ALA A 283 8.17 -11.63 3.01
CA ALA A 283 6.91 -11.13 2.47
C ALA A 283 5.95 -10.57 3.55
N ASP A 284 6.25 -10.71 4.83
CA ASP A 284 5.58 -9.98 5.90
C ASP A 284 5.74 -8.46 5.74
N ALA A 285 6.77 -8.00 5.01
CA ALA A 285 6.90 -6.62 4.61
C ALA A 285 5.69 -6.13 3.78
N LEU A 286 5.12 -6.97 2.91
CA LEU A 286 3.93 -6.63 2.15
C LEU A 286 2.70 -6.44 3.06
N VAL A 287 2.58 -7.25 4.12
CA VAL A 287 1.53 -7.08 5.13
C VAL A 287 1.69 -5.73 5.85
N LYS A 288 2.90 -5.43 6.36
CA LYS A 288 3.17 -4.24 7.16
C LYS A 288 3.19 -2.94 6.33
N ASN A 289 3.72 -3.01 5.11
CA ASN A 289 3.96 -1.82 4.29
C ASN A 289 2.83 -1.57 3.29
N PHE A 290 2.31 -2.59 2.61
CA PHE A 290 1.16 -2.40 1.73
C PHE A 290 -0.15 -2.35 2.53
N ALA A 291 -0.52 -3.43 3.22
CA ALA A 291 -1.80 -3.47 3.94
C ALA A 291 -1.83 -2.47 5.11
N GLY A 292 -0.71 -2.31 5.82
CA GLY A 292 -0.58 -1.34 6.90
C GLY A 292 -0.85 0.11 6.48
N GLN A 293 -0.48 0.50 5.26
CA GLN A 293 -0.77 1.83 4.71
C GLN A 293 -2.14 1.89 4.04
N TRP A 294 -2.46 0.93 3.17
CA TRP A 294 -3.76 0.90 2.50
C TRP A 294 -4.93 0.95 3.48
N LEU A 295 -4.86 0.17 4.55
CA LEU A 295 -5.90 0.08 5.58
C LEU A 295 -5.68 1.08 6.74
N GLN A 296 -4.64 1.92 6.66
CA GLN A 296 -4.26 2.92 7.68
C GLN A 296 -3.92 2.31 9.06
N LEU A 297 -3.53 1.03 9.11
CA LEU A 297 -3.27 0.32 10.37
C LEU A 297 -2.11 0.92 11.18
N ARG A 298 -1.17 1.61 10.52
CA ARG A 298 -0.05 2.29 11.18
C ARG A 298 -0.50 3.40 12.13
N ASP A 299 -1.71 3.95 11.91
CA ASP A 299 -2.23 5.06 12.71
C ASP A 299 -2.96 4.58 13.97
N VAL A 300 -3.31 3.28 14.06
CA VAL A 300 -4.07 2.70 15.19
C VAL A 300 -3.44 3.04 16.54
N THR A 301 -2.11 2.92 16.65
CA THR A 301 -1.38 3.20 17.91
C THR A 301 -1.12 4.69 18.18
N GLN A 302 -1.52 5.56 17.26
CA GLN A 302 -1.46 7.02 17.43
C GLN A 302 -2.81 7.59 17.92
N LEU A 303 -3.86 6.79 17.84
CA LEU A 303 -5.18 7.19 18.31
C LEU A 303 -5.22 7.27 19.83
N THR A 304 -5.94 8.25 20.33
CA THR A 304 -6.12 8.51 21.76
C THR A 304 -7.61 8.50 22.10
N PRO A 305 -8.25 7.32 22.23
CA PRO A 305 -9.61 7.23 22.75
C PRO A 305 -9.70 7.89 24.12
N ASP A 306 -10.85 8.48 24.44
CA ASP A 306 -11.07 9.13 25.71
C ASP A 306 -10.94 8.11 26.86
N PRO A 307 -10.00 8.29 27.81
CA PRO A 307 -9.74 7.30 28.86
C PRO A 307 -10.86 7.20 29.90
N ASP A 308 -11.69 8.24 30.05
CA ASP A 308 -12.84 8.21 30.98
C ASP A 308 -13.98 7.36 30.40
N LEU A 309 -14.11 7.31 29.08
CA LEU A 309 -15.12 6.51 28.38
C LEU A 309 -14.62 5.10 28.03
N PHE A 310 -13.35 4.96 27.71
CA PHE A 310 -12.73 3.73 27.18
C PHE A 310 -11.49 3.30 27.99
N SER A 311 -11.64 3.24 29.31
CA SER A 311 -10.54 2.95 30.27
C SER A 311 -9.88 1.58 30.07
N ASN A 312 -10.50 0.67 29.34
CA ASN A 312 -10.00 -0.66 29.03
C ASN A 312 -9.16 -0.73 27.73
N VAL A 313 -8.96 0.40 27.03
CA VAL A 313 -8.16 0.47 25.80
C VAL A 313 -6.81 1.10 26.09
N ASP A 314 -5.79 0.26 26.18
CA ASP A 314 -4.40 0.68 26.30
C ASP A 314 -3.63 0.51 24.97
N ARG A 315 -2.39 1.02 24.93
CA ARG A 315 -1.52 0.90 23.76
C ARG A 315 -1.27 -0.56 23.35
N GLN A 316 -1.19 -1.49 24.31
CA GLN A 316 -0.95 -2.89 23.99
C GLN A 316 -2.16 -3.53 23.32
N LEU A 317 -3.38 -3.20 23.75
CA LEU A 317 -4.60 -3.64 23.10
C LEU A 317 -4.71 -3.06 21.69
N GLN A 318 -4.31 -1.79 21.47
CA GLN A 318 -4.23 -1.20 20.13
C GLN A 318 -3.27 -1.96 19.21
N LEU A 319 -2.09 -2.37 19.71
CA LEU A 319 -1.15 -3.22 18.98
C LEU A 319 -1.77 -4.59 18.65
N ASP A 320 -2.51 -5.18 19.58
CA ASP A 320 -3.19 -6.45 19.37
C ASP A 320 -4.30 -6.32 18.29
N MET A 321 -5.07 -5.22 18.31
CA MET A 321 -6.08 -4.90 17.28
C MET A 321 -5.45 -4.70 15.89
N GLN A 322 -4.32 -4.00 15.80
CA GLN A 322 -3.56 -3.86 14.57
C GLN A 322 -3.09 -5.24 14.06
N LYS A 323 -2.51 -6.02 14.96
CA LYS A 323 -1.98 -7.36 14.66
C LYS A 323 -3.06 -8.34 14.20
N GLU A 324 -4.28 -8.23 14.69
CA GLU A 324 -5.44 -8.99 14.21
C GLU A 324 -5.63 -8.82 12.70
N THR A 325 -5.75 -7.57 12.25
CA THR A 325 -5.99 -7.27 10.83
C THR A 325 -4.81 -7.66 9.96
N GLU A 326 -3.59 -7.40 10.41
CA GLU A 326 -2.37 -7.86 9.76
C GLU A 326 -2.34 -9.39 9.62
N SER A 327 -2.77 -10.14 10.64
CA SER A 327 -2.76 -11.60 10.66
C SER A 327 -3.80 -12.18 9.70
N VAL A 328 -4.98 -11.57 9.58
CA VAL A 328 -5.98 -11.97 8.58
C VAL A 328 -5.46 -11.73 7.16
N PHE A 329 -4.83 -10.57 6.90
CA PHE A 329 -4.23 -10.30 5.61
C PHE A 329 -3.09 -11.28 5.30
N ALA A 330 -2.23 -11.57 6.29
CA ALA A 330 -1.15 -12.55 6.16
C ALA A 330 -1.67 -13.97 5.87
N ASP A 331 -2.75 -14.42 6.51
CA ASP A 331 -3.38 -15.72 6.25
C ASP A 331 -3.92 -15.82 4.82
N ILE A 332 -4.54 -14.75 4.31
CA ILE A 332 -5.03 -14.68 2.94
C ILE A 332 -3.86 -14.76 1.94
N MET A 333 -2.80 -14.01 2.18
CA MET A 333 -1.59 -14.00 1.36
C MET A 333 -0.87 -15.35 1.39
N ARG A 334 -0.52 -15.86 2.57
CA ARG A 334 0.29 -17.08 2.77
C ARG A 334 -0.41 -18.35 2.30
N ASN A 335 -1.73 -18.42 2.49
CA ASN A 335 -2.53 -19.56 2.08
C ASN A 335 -3.18 -19.38 0.70
N ASN A 336 -2.79 -18.34 -0.04
CA ASN A 336 -3.30 -18.03 -1.38
C ASN A 336 -4.83 -18.09 -1.45
N ARG A 337 -5.51 -17.46 -0.48
CA ARG A 337 -6.97 -17.42 -0.44
C ARG A 337 -7.51 -16.34 -1.37
N SER A 338 -8.83 -16.37 -1.60
CA SER A 338 -9.53 -15.27 -2.26
C SER A 338 -9.36 -13.96 -1.46
N VAL A 339 -9.04 -12.87 -2.14
CA VAL A 339 -8.94 -11.55 -1.51
C VAL A 339 -10.28 -11.06 -0.95
N THR A 340 -11.39 -11.60 -1.47
CA THR A 340 -12.74 -11.27 -0.96
C THR A 340 -12.94 -11.67 0.50
N ARG A 341 -12.12 -12.63 1.00
CA ARG A 341 -12.13 -13.01 2.42
C ARG A 341 -11.74 -11.86 3.36
N LEU A 342 -11.12 -10.79 2.86
CA LEU A 342 -10.96 -9.57 3.65
C LEU A 342 -12.31 -8.98 4.06
N LEU A 343 -13.34 -9.08 3.21
CA LEU A 343 -14.68 -8.57 3.51
C LEU A 343 -15.49 -9.53 4.40
N ASP A 344 -15.43 -10.83 4.11
CA ASP A 344 -16.39 -11.81 4.66
C ASP A 344 -15.78 -12.95 5.47
N ALA A 345 -14.51 -12.85 5.89
CA ALA A 345 -13.89 -13.91 6.69
C ALA A 345 -14.75 -14.24 7.92
N ASP A 346 -15.03 -15.53 8.08
CA ASP A 346 -15.74 -16.12 9.22
C ASP A 346 -14.77 -16.57 10.34
N TYR A 347 -13.57 -16.01 10.32
CA TYR A 347 -12.50 -16.24 11.29
C TYR A 347 -11.68 -14.97 11.49
N THR A 348 -10.98 -14.92 12.62
CA THR A 348 -9.95 -13.91 12.89
C THR A 348 -8.78 -14.53 13.66
N PHE A 349 -7.80 -13.70 14.03
CA PHE A 349 -6.65 -14.07 14.85
C PHE A 349 -6.65 -13.19 16.10
N VAL A 350 -6.64 -13.83 17.27
CA VAL A 350 -6.65 -13.13 18.57
C VAL A 350 -5.68 -13.79 19.55
N ASN A 351 -5.08 -13.00 20.41
CA ASN A 351 -4.47 -13.48 21.66
C ASN A 351 -5.52 -13.42 22.79
N LYS A 352 -5.14 -13.84 24.01
CA LYS A 352 -6.07 -13.83 25.14
C LYS A 352 -6.66 -12.43 25.41
N ARG A 353 -5.85 -11.36 25.37
CA ARG A 353 -6.30 -9.99 25.65
C ARG A 353 -7.40 -9.53 24.69
N LEU A 354 -7.15 -9.70 23.37
CA LEU A 354 -8.12 -9.30 22.35
C LEU A 354 -9.34 -10.22 22.35
N ALA A 355 -9.18 -11.52 22.65
CA ALA A 355 -10.28 -12.46 22.81
C ALA A 355 -11.20 -12.06 23.96
N ASP A 356 -10.62 -11.73 25.14
CA ASP A 356 -11.39 -11.23 26.29
C ASP A 356 -12.14 -9.95 25.93
N TYR A 357 -11.47 -9.04 25.18
CA TYR A 357 -12.09 -7.79 24.72
C TYR A 357 -13.31 -8.02 23.81
N TYR A 358 -13.24 -9.05 22.95
CA TYR A 358 -14.34 -9.43 22.05
C TYR A 358 -15.37 -10.37 22.68
N GLY A 359 -15.12 -10.87 23.89
CA GLY A 359 -15.96 -11.89 24.52
C GLY A 359 -15.82 -13.28 23.89
N ILE A 360 -14.66 -13.59 23.29
CA ILE A 360 -14.34 -14.88 22.66
C ILE A 360 -13.68 -15.78 23.72
N GLU A 361 -14.35 -16.89 24.05
CA GLU A 361 -13.89 -17.82 25.07
C GLU A 361 -12.86 -18.83 24.53
N GLY A 362 -12.06 -19.40 25.44
CA GLY A 362 -11.17 -20.53 25.16
C GLY A 362 -9.77 -20.17 24.66
N VAL A 363 -9.49 -18.91 24.36
CA VAL A 363 -8.16 -18.43 23.93
C VAL A 363 -7.25 -18.21 25.13
N LYS A 364 -5.97 -18.66 25.04
CA LYS A 364 -5.00 -18.58 26.12
C LYS A 364 -3.65 -18.04 25.62
N GLY A 365 -2.94 -17.31 26.47
CA GLY A 365 -1.59 -16.81 26.21
C GLY A 365 -1.57 -15.57 25.31
N GLU A 366 -0.35 -15.14 24.97
CA GLU A 366 -0.09 -13.93 24.19
C GLU A 366 0.02 -14.20 22.68
N GLU A 367 0.18 -15.44 22.29
CA GLU A 367 0.27 -15.85 20.89
C GLU A 367 -1.10 -15.75 20.19
N PHE A 368 -1.07 -15.21 18.98
CA PHE A 368 -2.27 -15.08 18.15
C PHE A 368 -2.73 -16.43 17.62
N GLN A 369 -3.95 -16.79 17.92
CA GLN A 369 -4.59 -18.04 17.53
C GLN A 369 -5.74 -17.76 16.57
N LYS A 370 -5.87 -18.60 15.54
CA LYS A 370 -7.00 -18.55 14.62
C LYS A 370 -8.26 -19.05 15.31
N VAL A 371 -9.31 -18.22 15.32
CA VAL A 371 -10.60 -18.54 15.90
C VAL A 371 -11.72 -18.32 14.89
N ALA A 372 -12.78 -19.14 14.96
CA ALA A 372 -13.98 -18.92 14.19
C ALA A 372 -14.75 -17.72 14.77
N LEU A 373 -15.27 -16.87 13.90
CA LEU A 373 -16.15 -15.79 14.27
C LEU A 373 -17.60 -16.26 14.21
N THR A 374 -18.30 -16.08 15.32
CA THR A 374 -19.74 -16.34 15.43
C THR A 374 -20.46 -15.04 15.75
N GLY A 375 -21.74 -14.93 15.37
CA GLY A 375 -22.55 -13.73 15.65
C GLY A 375 -22.28 -12.60 14.66
N ASN A 376 -21.96 -11.40 15.19
CA ASN A 376 -22.04 -10.15 14.43
C ASN A 376 -20.69 -9.68 13.86
N ARG A 377 -19.57 -10.36 14.16
CA ARG A 377 -18.26 -10.02 13.61
C ARG A 377 -17.97 -10.85 12.38
N ARG A 378 -17.48 -10.18 11.33
CA ARG A 378 -17.09 -10.82 10.07
C ARG A 378 -16.20 -9.89 9.26
N GLY A 379 -15.08 -10.42 8.76
CA GLY A 379 -14.13 -9.66 7.95
C GLY A 379 -13.56 -8.42 8.63
N ILE A 380 -12.70 -7.69 7.90
CA ILE A 380 -11.94 -6.56 8.48
C ILE A 380 -12.80 -5.37 8.91
N LEU A 381 -13.98 -5.19 8.32
CA LEU A 381 -14.86 -4.06 8.66
C LEU A 381 -15.38 -4.11 10.11
N THR A 382 -15.31 -5.27 10.74
CA THR A 382 -15.69 -5.44 12.14
C THR A 382 -14.51 -5.59 13.09
N HIS A 383 -13.27 -5.47 12.59
CA HIS A 383 -12.08 -5.44 13.44
C HIS A 383 -12.02 -4.12 14.22
N ALA A 384 -11.66 -4.20 15.49
CA ALA A 384 -11.61 -3.03 16.37
C ALA A 384 -10.60 -1.97 15.85
N SER A 385 -9.51 -2.37 15.20
CA SER A 385 -8.57 -1.45 14.55
C SER A 385 -9.27 -0.54 13.53
N ILE A 386 -10.07 -1.10 12.62
CA ILE A 386 -10.78 -0.34 11.58
C ILE A 386 -11.89 0.52 12.18
N LEU A 387 -12.64 -0.03 13.15
CA LEU A 387 -13.72 0.69 13.80
C LEU A 387 -13.21 1.88 14.61
N MET A 388 -12.05 1.74 15.26
CA MET A 388 -11.40 2.81 16.01
C MET A 388 -10.81 3.88 15.08
N LEU A 389 -10.13 3.50 13.99
CA LEU A 389 -9.63 4.42 12.96
C LEU A 389 -10.73 5.31 12.37
N THR A 390 -11.95 4.80 12.34
CA THR A 390 -13.09 5.43 11.71
C THR A 390 -14.08 6.04 12.72
N SER A 391 -13.60 6.34 13.92
CA SER A 391 -14.37 6.97 15.01
C SER A 391 -13.73 8.27 15.48
N ASN A 392 -14.40 9.00 16.35
CA ASN A 392 -13.84 10.10 17.11
C ASN A 392 -13.34 9.57 18.47
N PRO A 393 -12.50 10.31 19.21
CA PRO A 393 -12.02 9.87 20.52
C PRO A 393 -13.14 9.53 21.52
N THR A 394 -14.26 10.24 21.46
CA THR A 394 -15.37 10.13 22.42
C THR A 394 -16.58 9.37 21.89
N ARG A 395 -16.73 9.24 20.56
CA ARG A 395 -17.93 8.66 19.94
C ARG A 395 -17.67 8.07 18.56
N THR A 396 -18.61 7.28 18.09
CA THR A 396 -18.62 6.79 16.71
C THR A 396 -18.85 7.92 15.69
N SER A 397 -18.50 7.65 14.44
CA SER A 397 -18.76 8.55 13.32
C SER A 397 -19.21 7.77 12.09
N PRO A 398 -20.53 7.65 11.85
CA PRO A 398 -21.03 7.02 10.63
C PRO A 398 -20.44 7.62 9.35
N VAL A 399 -20.20 8.95 9.35
CA VAL A 399 -19.57 9.66 8.23
C VAL A 399 -18.14 9.12 7.96
N LYS A 400 -17.28 9.04 9.00
CA LYS A 400 -15.91 8.53 8.85
C LYS A 400 -15.92 7.06 8.44
N ARG A 401 -16.78 6.22 9.05
CA ARG A 401 -16.95 4.80 8.71
C ARG A 401 -17.35 4.61 7.26
N GLY A 402 -18.39 5.31 6.83
CA GLY A 402 -18.86 5.24 5.45
C GLY A 402 -17.87 5.78 4.44
N LYS A 403 -17.22 6.92 4.74
CA LYS A 403 -16.17 7.48 3.91
C LYS A 403 -15.01 6.49 3.74
N TRP A 404 -14.55 5.89 4.82
CA TRP A 404 -13.45 4.93 4.78
C TRP A 404 -13.79 3.70 3.90
N ILE A 405 -15.04 3.18 4.00
CA ILE A 405 -15.52 2.10 3.13
C ILE A 405 -15.52 2.54 1.66
N LEU A 406 -16.02 3.74 1.37
CA LEU A 406 -16.02 4.27 0.01
C LEU A 406 -14.59 4.43 -0.54
N ASP A 407 -13.68 5.00 0.21
CA ASP A 407 -12.31 5.28 -0.22
C ASP A 407 -11.47 4.00 -0.37
N ASN A 408 -11.49 3.14 0.66
CA ASN A 408 -10.54 2.03 0.76
C ASN A 408 -11.08 0.70 0.25
N ILE A 409 -12.40 0.50 0.29
CA ILE A 409 -13.03 -0.75 -0.14
C ILE A 409 -13.63 -0.63 -1.53
N LEU A 410 -14.42 0.42 -1.78
CA LEU A 410 -15.15 0.56 -3.04
C LEU A 410 -14.41 1.39 -4.10
N GLY A 411 -13.40 2.20 -3.71
CA GLY A 411 -12.68 3.08 -4.62
C GLY A 411 -13.55 4.20 -5.19
N GLU A 412 -14.51 4.66 -4.39
CA GLU A 412 -15.49 5.68 -4.72
C GLU A 412 -15.40 6.86 -3.74
N PRO A 413 -14.23 7.55 -3.66
CA PRO A 413 -14.07 8.66 -2.71
C PRO A 413 -15.14 9.72 -2.92
N PRO A 414 -15.83 10.16 -1.86
CA PRO A 414 -16.73 11.30 -1.96
C PRO A 414 -15.94 12.57 -2.29
N PRO A 415 -16.55 13.55 -2.96
CA PRO A 415 -15.90 14.84 -3.18
C PRO A 415 -15.55 15.50 -1.83
N PRO A 416 -14.53 16.37 -1.81
CA PRO A 416 -14.18 17.10 -0.60
C PRO A 416 -15.39 17.92 -0.13
N PRO A 417 -15.60 18.04 1.20
CA PRO A 417 -16.71 18.83 1.73
C PRO A 417 -16.60 20.30 1.29
N PRO A 418 -17.73 20.99 1.08
CA PRO A 418 -17.73 22.41 0.84
C PRO A 418 -17.03 23.17 1.98
N PRO A 419 -16.40 24.33 1.73
CA PRO A 419 -15.84 25.14 2.80
C PRO A 419 -16.95 25.67 3.74
N ASN A 420 -16.62 25.78 5.04
CA ASN A 420 -17.50 26.33 6.09
C ASN A 420 -18.74 25.48 6.45
N ILE A 421 -18.61 24.14 6.47
CA ILE A 421 -19.65 23.29 7.06
C ILE A 421 -19.54 23.39 8.59
N PRO A 422 -20.66 23.69 9.30
CA PRO A 422 -20.67 23.59 10.75
C PRO A 422 -20.38 22.16 11.18
N GLU A 423 -19.47 21.97 12.12
CA GLU A 423 -19.29 20.68 12.78
C GLU A 423 -20.56 20.34 13.56
N LEU A 424 -20.84 19.04 13.73
CA LEU A 424 -21.90 18.61 14.65
C LEU A 424 -21.53 19.10 16.05
N ASP A 425 -22.44 19.81 16.69
CA ASP A 425 -22.23 20.38 18.02
C ASP A 425 -21.95 19.24 19.02
N GLU A 426 -20.71 19.11 19.49
CA GLU A 426 -20.31 18.05 20.41
C GLU A 426 -20.68 18.36 21.87
N GLU A 427 -21.00 19.63 22.19
CA GLU A 427 -21.25 20.11 23.56
C GLU A 427 -22.75 20.37 23.85
N GLY A 428 -23.61 20.34 22.85
CA GLY A 428 -25.05 20.57 23.03
C GLY A 428 -25.74 19.39 23.74
N GLU A 429 -26.71 19.65 24.65
CA GLU A 429 -27.64 18.62 25.16
C GLU A 429 -28.33 17.97 23.95
N THR A 430 -27.90 16.77 23.60
CA THR A 430 -28.34 16.07 22.40
C THR A 430 -29.80 15.64 22.54
N LEU A 431 -30.66 16.38 21.87
CA LEU A 431 -32.09 16.06 21.70
C LEU A 431 -32.20 14.98 20.60
N GLY A 432 -32.02 13.70 20.94
CA GLY A 432 -32.23 12.59 20.00
C GLY A 432 -31.05 11.64 19.87
N SER A 433 -31.25 10.54 19.14
CA SER A 433 -30.22 9.58 18.78
C SER A 433 -29.23 10.19 17.80
N LEU A 434 -28.01 9.61 17.67
CA LEU A 434 -27.01 10.05 16.68
C LEU A 434 -27.59 10.08 15.26
N ARG A 435 -28.45 9.12 14.92
CA ARG A 435 -29.15 9.07 13.63
C ARG A 435 -30.05 10.29 13.43
N GLU A 436 -30.90 10.61 14.41
CA GLU A 436 -31.81 11.77 14.33
C GLU A 436 -31.03 13.08 14.17
N GLN A 437 -29.92 13.25 14.89
CA GLN A 437 -29.05 14.42 14.76
C GLN A 437 -28.45 14.53 13.35
N MET A 438 -27.96 13.42 12.79
CA MET A 438 -27.41 13.39 11.44
C MET A 438 -28.47 13.61 10.37
N GLU A 439 -29.69 13.11 10.56
CA GLU A 439 -30.82 13.34 9.66
C GLU A 439 -31.25 14.81 9.65
N GLN A 440 -31.22 15.46 10.80
CA GLN A 440 -31.45 16.92 10.89
C GLN A 440 -30.33 17.70 10.17
N HIS A 441 -29.08 17.31 10.32
CA HIS A 441 -27.95 17.93 9.60
C HIS A 441 -28.07 17.76 8.07
N ARG A 442 -28.60 16.64 7.59
CA ARG A 442 -28.84 16.35 6.17
C ARG A 442 -30.06 17.04 5.56
N SER A 443 -30.82 17.79 6.31
CA SER A 443 -31.98 18.52 5.77
C SER A 443 -31.61 19.52 4.67
N ASN A 444 -30.33 19.88 4.56
CA ASN A 444 -29.80 20.60 3.41
C ASN A 444 -29.54 19.64 2.24
N GLU A 445 -30.26 19.80 1.14
CA GLU A 445 -30.24 18.94 -0.05
C GLU A 445 -28.87 18.81 -0.69
N SER A 446 -28.05 19.88 -0.67
CA SER A 446 -26.67 19.84 -1.19
C SER A 446 -25.76 18.88 -0.39
N CYS A 447 -26.03 18.68 0.90
CA CYS A 447 -25.31 17.74 1.76
C CYS A 447 -25.84 16.30 1.58
N ALA A 448 -27.14 16.16 1.35
CA ALA A 448 -27.84 14.86 1.30
C ALA A 448 -27.29 13.93 0.21
N VAL A 449 -26.83 14.47 -0.94
CA VAL A 449 -26.34 13.67 -2.07
C VAL A 449 -25.14 12.80 -1.67
N CYS A 450 -24.14 13.39 -1.01
CA CYS A 450 -22.94 12.66 -0.57
C CYS A 450 -23.22 11.81 0.67
N HIS A 451 -24.00 12.35 1.62
CA HIS A 451 -24.28 11.70 2.89
C HIS A 451 -25.16 10.46 2.77
N ARG A 452 -26.09 10.41 1.81
CA ARG A 452 -27.03 9.29 1.65
C ARG A 452 -26.37 7.92 1.59
N LYS A 453 -25.32 7.77 0.77
CA LYS A 453 -24.57 6.51 0.62
C LYS A 453 -23.58 6.32 1.76
N MET A 454 -22.86 7.38 2.10
CA MET A 454 -21.82 7.37 3.12
C MET A 454 -22.36 7.06 4.49
N ASP A 455 -23.42 7.75 4.93
CA ASP A 455 -24.02 7.54 6.24
C ASP A 455 -24.68 6.15 6.33
N ALA A 456 -25.35 5.69 5.27
CA ALA A 456 -25.95 4.35 5.27
C ALA A 456 -24.91 3.27 5.53
N LEU A 457 -23.74 3.34 4.85
CA LEU A 457 -22.62 2.41 5.09
C LEU A 457 -22.12 2.49 6.54
N GLY A 458 -22.00 3.70 7.09
CA GLY A 458 -21.54 3.89 8.47
C GLY A 458 -22.53 3.40 9.51
N PHE A 459 -23.82 3.68 9.33
CA PHE A 459 -24.87 3.21 10.25
C PHE A 459 -24.92 1.69 10.36
N GLY A 460 -24.62 0.95 9.30
CA GLY A 460 -24.53 -0.51 9.33
C GLY A 460 -23.51 -1.06 10.34
N LEU A 461 -22.60 -0.23 10.83
CA LEU A 461 -21.57 -0.59 11.80
C LEU A 461 -21.81 0.02 13.19
N GLU A 462 -22.92 0.73 13.43
CA GLU A 462 -23.17 1.47 14.69
C GLU A 462 -23.40 0.59 15.93
N ASN A 463 -23.67 -0.70 15.74
CA ASN A 463 -23.61 -1.67 16.85
C ASN A 463 -22.20 -1.86 17.42
N PHE A 464 -21.18 -1.33 16.77
CA PHE A 464 -19.83 -1.24 17.33
C PHE A 464 -19.56 0.18 17.81
N ASP A 465 -19.13 0.32 19.08
CA ASP A 465 -18.76 1.60 19.64
C ASP A 465 -17.49 2.21 19.00
N ALA A 466 -16.99 3.30 19.56
CA ALA A 466 -15.82 4.01 19.00
C ALA A 466 -14.51 3.21 19.06
N VAL A 467 -14.43 2.21 19.89
CA VAL A 467 -13.25 1.34 20.08
C VAL A 467 -13.52 -0.10 19.65
N GLY A 468 -14.66 -0.34 18.99
CA GLY A 468 -15.00 -1.62 18.38
C GLY A 468 -15.65 -2.65 19.29
N ALA A 469 -16.08 -2.30 20.51
CA ALA A 469 -16.89 -3.18 21.32
C ALA A 469 -18.36 -3.19 20.84
N TRP A 470 -19.03 -4.34 20.98
CA TRP A 470 -20.46 -4.47 20.61
C TRP A 470 -21.37 -3.72 21.58
N ARG A 471 -22.37 -3.00 21.05
CA ARG A 471 -23.40 -2.31 21.82
C ARG A 471 -24.77 -2.41 21.17
N ASP A 472 -25.83 -2.56 21.97
CA ASP A 472 -27.24 -2.49 21.53
C ASP A 472 -27.86 -1.11 21.80
N LYS A 473 -27.17 -0.28 22.60
CA LYS A 473 -27.60 1.07 22.96
C LYS A 473 -26.44 2.05 22.88
N ASP A 474 -26.75 3.28 22.52
CA ASP A 474 -25.89 4.45 22.61
C ASP A 474 -26.48 5.44 23.62
N GLY A 475 -25.88 5.51 24.80
CA GLY A 475 -26.49 6.16 25.95
C GLY A 475 -27.86 5.54 26.28
N ARG A 476 -28.95 6.34 26.20
CA ARG A 476 -30.33 5.89 26.44
C ARG A 476 -31.05 5.36 25.20
N PHE A 477 -30.50 5.59 24.01
CA PHE A 477 -31.14 5.26 22.74
C PHE A 477 -30.74 3.86 22.27
N ALA A 478 -31.70 3.13 21.69
CA ALA A 478 -31.39 1.89 20.97
C ALA A 478 -30.61 2.21 19.70
N VAL A 479 -29.61 1.39 19.37
CA VAL A 479 -28.86 1.54 18.13
C VAL A 479 -29.75 1.11 16.96
N ASP A 480 -29.92 2.02 16.00
CA ASP A 480 -30.52 1.72 14.70
C ASP A 480 -29.42 1.58 13.64
N SER A 481 -29.08 0.33 13.31
CA SER A 481 -28.07 -0.02 12.31
C SER A 481 -28.65 -0.37 10.94
N THR A 482 -29.92 0.00 10.69
CA THR A 482 -30.54 -0.17 9.37
C THR A 482 -29.96 0.82 8.35
N GLY A 483 -29.98 0.43 7.09
CA GLY A 483 -29.58 1.31 6.00
C GLY A 483 -30.13 0.85 4.66
N THR A 484 -30.12 1.78 3.70
CA THR A 484 -30.50 1.52 2.33
C THR A 484 -29.42 2.02 1.39
N LEU A 485 -28.81 1.12 0.64
CA LEU A 485 -27.85 1.48 -0.42
C LEU A 485 -28.58 1.72 -1.75
N PRO A 486 -27.92 2.40 -2.71
CA PRO A 486 -28.46 2.60 -4.05
C PRO A 486 -28.99 1.30 -4.68
N GLY A 487 -30.14 1.38 -5.36
CA GLY A 487 -30.86 0.22 -5.89
C GLY A 487 -31.79 -0.45 -4.88
N ASN A 488 -32.20 0.29 -3.81
CA ASN A 488 -33.13 -0.18 -2.76
C ASN A 488 -32.64 -1.45 -2.03
N ARG A 489 -31.34 -1.54 -1.81
CA ARG A 489 -30.71 -2.62 -1.05
C ARG A 489 -30.72 -2.31 0.42
N ASN A 490 -31.70 -2.86 1.11
CA ASN A 490 -31.86 -2.71 2.56
C ASN A 490 -30.98 -3.70 3.30
N PHE A 491 -30.48 -3.29 4.45
CA PHE A 491 -29.77 -4.13 5.40
C PHE A 491 -30.05 -3.69 6.85
N ASN A 492 -29.84 -4.62 7.77
CA ASN A 492 -29.90 -4.36 9.20
C ASN A 492 -28.64 -4.93 9.86
N GLY A 493 -27.74 -4.03 10.24
CA GLY A 493 -26.50 -4.35 10.93
C GLY A 493 -25.35 -4.80 10.03
N PRO A 494 -24.19 -5.11 10.65
CA PRO A 494 -22.94 -5.31 9.96
C PRO A 494 -22.92 -6.56 9.06
N VAL A 495 -23.58 -7.64 9.47
CA VAL A 495 -23.54 -8.92 8.74
C VAL A 495 -24.23 -8.80 7.38
N GLU A 496 -25.38 -8.15 7.32
CA GLU A 496 -26.11 -7.96 6.08
C GLU A 496 -25.41 -6.96 5.17
N LEU A 497 -24.88 -5.86 5.74
CA LEU A 497 -24.05 -4.91 4.99
C LEU A 497 -22.85 -5.61 4.36
N ILE A 498 -22.10 -6.41 5.14
CA ILE A 498 -20.92 -7.13 4.66
C ILE A 498 -21.29 -8.11 3.54
N ARG A 499 -22.43 -8.80 3.64
CA ARG A 499 -22.91 -9.69 2.58
C ARG A 499 -23.13 -8.93 1.28
N ILE A 500 -23.80 -7.76 1.34
CA ILE A 500 -23.98 -6.92 0.15
C ILE A 500 -22.64 -6.50 -0.44
N LEU A 501 -21.68 -6.09 0.39
CA LEU A 501 -20.34 -5.69 -0.08
C LEU A 501 -19.58 -6.86 -0.68
N ALA A 502 -19.62 -8.05 -0.08
CA ALA A 502 -18.89 -9.22 -0.54
C ALA A 502 -19.49 -9.87 -1.79
N ASP A 503 -20.82 -9.87 -1.93
CA ASP A 503 -21.50 -10.54 -3.03
C ASP A 503 -21.71 -9.61 -4.22
N GLU A 504 -22.24 -8.40 -3.97
CA GLU A 504 -22.70 -7.50 -5.02
C GLU A 504 -21.66 -6.43 -5.40
N LYS A 505 -20.77 -6.06 -4.45
CA LYS A 505 -19.70 -5.05 -4.67
C LYS A 505 -18.31 -5.67 -4.79
N LYS A 506 -18.25 -6.98 -5.00
CA LYS A 506 -16.99 -7.73 -5.14
C LYS A 506 -16.09 -7.18 -6.24
N ASN A 507 -16.67 -6.81 -7.39
CA ASN A 507 -15.89 -6.32 -8.52
C ASN A 507 -15.26 -4.95 -8.22
N GLU A 508 -16.00 -4.07 -7.57
CA GLU A 508 -15.52 -2.75 -7.12
C GLU A 508 -14.40 -2.91 -6.10
N PHE A 509 -14.57 -3.79 -5.12
CA PHE A 509 -13.54 -4.12 -4.15
C PHE A 509 -12.27 -4.66 -4.81
N CYS A 510 -12.39 -5.65 -5.70
CA CYS A 510 -11.25 -6.23 -6.40
C CYS A 510 -10.56 -5.21 -7.32
N LYS A 511 -11.33 -4.29 -7.95
CA LYS A 511 -10.79 -3.17 -8.74
C LYS A 511 -9.96 -2.25 -7.84
N THR A 512 -10.49 -1.88 -6.69
CA THR A 512 -9.82 -1.00 -5.72
C THR A 512 -8.53 -1.63 -5.21
N MET A 513 -8.58 -2.88 -4.74
CA MET A 513 -7.40 -3.60 -4.28
C MET A 513 -6.35 -3.75 -5.39
N THR A 514 -6.77 -4.06 -6.62
CA THR A 514 -5.86 -4.13 -7.79
C THR A 514 -5.18 -2.79 -8.03
N ARG A 515 -5.93 -1.68 -8.03
CA ARG A 515 -5.39 -0.33 -8.20
C ARG A 515 -4.39 0.02 -7.11
N LYS A 516 -4.77 -0.19 -5.84
CA LYS A 516 -3.89 0.08 -4.69
C LYS A 516 -2.60 -0.75 -4.73
N MET A 517 -2.70 -2.05 -5.01
CA MET A 517 -1.52 -2.91 -5.08
C MET A 517 -0.63 -2.60 -6.30
N LEU A 518 -1.22 -2.27 -7.45
CA LEU A 518 -0.47 -1.85 -8.64
C LEU A 518 0.25 -0.51 -8.39
N THR A 519 -0.40 0.47 -7.77
CA THR A 519 0.21 1.75 -7.35
C THR A 519 1.43 1.50 -6.46
N TYR A 520 1.26 0.67 -5.42
CA TYR A 520 2.34 0.31 -4.50
C TYR A 520 3.50 -0.42 -5.22
N ALA A 521 3.18 -1.39 -6.08
CA ALA A 521 4.18 -2.18 -6.81
C ALA A 521 5.01 -1.34 -7.78
N LEU A 522 4.37 -0.36 -8.45
CA LEU A 522 5.04 0.54 -9.39
C LEU A 522 5.71 1.73 -8.70
N GLY A 523 5.30 2.06 -7.47
CA GLY A 523 5.78 3.25 -6.74
C GLY A 523 5.45 4.56 -7.45
N ARG A 524 4.30 4.63 -8.14
CA ARG A 524 3.77 5.81 -8.82
C ARG A 524 2.25 5.81 -8.86
N GLY A 525 1.65 6.97 -9.04
CA GLY A 525 0.23 7.09 -9.35
C GLY A 525 -0.13 6.38 -10.67
N LEU A 526 -1.37 5.88 -10.75
CA LEU A 526 -1.88 5.26 -11.97
C LEU A 526 -2.38 6.35 -12.92
N VAL A 527 -2.10 6.15 -14.21
CA VAL A 527 -2.53 7.02 -15.29
C VAL A 527 -3.58 6.33 -16.18
N SER A 528 -4.16 7.07 -17.12
CA SER A 528 -5.29 6.57 -17.95
C SER A 528 -5.00 5.25 -18.68
N TYR A 529 -3.76 4.98 -19.07
CA TYR A 529 -3.37 3.73 -19.76
C TYR A 529 -3.40 2.51 -18.82
N ASP A 530 -3.15 2.70 -17.53
CA ASP A 530 -3.12 1.62 -16.54
C ASP A 530 -4.48 0.93 -16.37
N ARG A 531 -5.57 1.57 -16.85
CA ARG A 531 -6.91 0.95 -16.83
C ARG A 531 -6.96 -0.39 -17.55
N CYS A 532 -6.19 -0.54 -18.62
CA CYS A 532 -6.12 -1.81 -19.37
C CYS A 532 -5.40 -2.88 -18.55
N THR A 533 -4.30 -2.50 -17.90
CA THR A 533 -3.58 -3.38 -16.96
C THR A 533 -4.49 -3.80 -15.81
N VAL A 534 -5.19 -2.86 -15.18
CA VAL A 534 -6.15 -3.14 -14.10
C VAL A 534 -7.25 -4.09 -14.58
N LYS A 535 -7.87 -3.82 -15.74
CA LYS A 535 -8.92 -4.69 -16.33
C LYS A 535 -8.41 -6.09 -16.62
N ASN A 536 -7.20 -6.22 -17.18
CA ASN A 536 -6.60 -7.52 -17.49
C ASN A 536 -6.31 -8.32 -16.20
N ILE A 537 -5.80 -7.67 -15.15
CA ILE A 537 -5.57 -8.29 -13.84
C ILE A 537 -6.89 -8.76 -13.25
N GLN A 538 -7.93 -7.93 -13.24
CA GLN A 538 -9.25 -8.30 -12.74
C GLN A 538 -9.83 -9.52 -13.48
N ASN A 539 -9.68 -9.56 -14.81
CA ASN A 539 -10.15 -10.69 -15.62
C ASN A 539 -9.40 -12.00 -15.28
N GLN A 540 -8.11 -11.93 -14.96
CA GLN A 540 -7.34 -13.08 -14.51
C GLN A 540 -7.77 -13.53 -13.13
N MET A 541 -7.94 -12.59 -12.19
CA MET A 541 -8.43 -12.88 -10.83
C MET A 541 -9.80 -13.53 -10.84
N ALA A 542 -10.74 -13.03 -11.66
CA ALA A 542 -12.09 -13.57 -11.75
C ALA A 542 -12.11 -15.03 -12.25
N LYS A 543 -11.14 -15.45 -13.06
CA LYS A 543 -10.99 -16.84 -13.54
C LYS A 543 -10.39 -17.78 -12.49
N ASP A 544 -9.76 -17.25 -11.44
CA ASP A 544 -9.07 -18.01 -10.40
C ASP A 544 -9.59 -17.65 -9.00
N ASP A 545 -10.88 -17.50 -8.87
CA ASP A 545 -11.57 -17.24 -7.60
C ASP A 545 -10.96 -16.07 -6.78
N TYR A 546 -10.47 -15.05 -7.47
CA TYR A 546 -9.86 -13.85 -6.87
C TYR A 546 -8.71 -14.16 -5.91
N ARG A 547 -7.91 -15.19 -6.18
CA ARG A 547 -6.78 -15.59 -5.31
C ARG A 547 -5.71 -14.52 -5.25
N PHE A 548 -5.12 -14.36 -4.06
CA PHE A 548 -4.08 -13.37 -3.79
C PHE A 548 -2.85 -13.55 -4.69
N GLY A 549 -2.38 -14.77 -4.86
CA GLY A 549 -1.23 -15.08 -5.72
C GLY A 549 -1.45 -14.74 -7.19
N THR A 550 -2.70 -14.85 -7.67
CA THR A 550 -3.07 -14.46 -9.03
C THR A 550 -3.00 -12.95 -9.19
N LEU A 551 -3.49 -12.17 -8.21
CA LEU A 551 -3.34 -10.71 -8.20
C LEU A 551 -1.86 -10.30 -8.31
N VAL A 552 -1.00 -10.83 -7.43
CA VAL A 552 0.42 -10.47 -7.43
C VAL A 552 1.11 -10.92 -8.71
N SER A 553 0.88 -12.17 -9.16
CA SER A 553 1.49 -12.68 -10.39
C SER A 553 1.05 -11.89 -11.63
N ALA A 554 -0.23 -11.52 -11.72
CA ALA A 554 -0.74 -10.72 -12.83
C ALA A 554 -0.15 -9.30 -12.85
N ILE A 555 0.11 -8.69 -11.68
CA ILE A 555 0.84 -7.43 -11.57
C ILE A 555 2.27 -7.58 -12.09
N VAL A 556 3.00 -8.56 -11.56
CA VAL A 556 4.43 -8.78 -11.88
C VAL A 556 4.64 -9.11 -13.36
N LEU A 557 3.70 -9.83 -13.96
CA LEU A 557 3.75 -10.21 -15.38
C LEU A 557 3.18 -9.15 -16.33
N SER A 558 2.64 -8.05 -15.82
CA SER A 558 2.11 -6.96 -16.64
C SER A 558 3.21 -6.15 -17.31
N ASP A 559 2.90 -5.55 -18.46
CA ASP A 559 3.81 -4.63 -19.14
C ASP A 559 4.17 -3.42 -18.27
N ALA A 560 3.23 -2.91 -17.48
CA ALA A 560 3.48 -1.82 -16.54
C ALA A 560 4.58 -2.15 -15.50
N PHE A 561 4.73 -3.43 -15.13
CA PHE A 561 5.77 -3.86 -14.19
C PHE A 561 7.08 -4.26 -14.88
N ARG A 562 7.02 -4.82 -16.10
CA ARG A 562 8.19 -5.37 -16.80
C ARG A 562 8.87 -4.39 -17.75
N LYS A 563 8.17 -3.33 -18.11
CA LYS A 563 8.64 -2.33 -19.08
C LYS A 563 8.66 -0.95 -18.46
N ARG A 564 9.31 -0.03 -19.13
CA ARG A 564 9.26 1.39 -18.82
C ARG A 564 9.29 2.22 -20.10
N GLU A 565 8.76 3.43 -19.98
CA GLU A 565 8.85 4.45 -21.02
C GLU A 565 10.10 5.31 -20.77
N ALA A 566 10.90 5.51 -21.79
CA ALA A 566 12.09 6.38 -21.73
C ALA A 566 11.66 7.83 -21.49
N LYS A 567 12.54 8.59 -20.90
CA LYS A 567 12.31 10.01 -20.60
C LYS A 567 12.36 10.83 -21.89
N GLU A 568 11.37 11.73 -22.08
CA GLU A 568 11.55 12.88 -22.97
C GLU A 568 12.67 13.82 -22.51
#